data_126732fc1ddb6aa0d72b5c6b1021a3a7
#
_entry.id   126732fc1ddb6aa0d72b5c6b1021a3a7
#
_cell.length_a   1.000
_cell.length_b   1.000
_cell.length_c   1.000
_cell.angle_alpha   90.00
_cell.angle_beta   90.00
_cell.angle_gamma   90.00
#
_symmetry.space_group_name_H-M   'P 1'
#
loop_
_entity.id
_entity.type
_entity.pdbx_description
1 polymer ?
#
loop_
_entity_poly.entity_id
_entity_poly.type
_entity_poly.pdbx_seq_one_letter_code
_entity_poly.pdbx_strand_id
1 'polypeptide(L)'
;TSRRQRQMCIRDRAEEGLVSARSLHVDEENGMVSFAYSCGALGGVLVEDPDEENTPFALSELPAVDLHEMSNAPQGDLGSAMIYYAFDNTVNSSRYPYYSYMKGFWTAMGLHTRIDTTVTVSDLKRMNDYGLCILSAHGSYYTYTSGFLFKQTRTEPVILLTEESDFYKDLYYGIDLLTHRVIKINGLYCITPSFFRAAYRGGQLKDTVVLSETCEFLGVSGSLDTSMADALLAGGAKAVAGYVNNVYTVYSRSMLWDTVNHLILGQTLQESVQHSMDTYGADDLVWYNAQGGKRPHAAAAYPLLFGDVGVRLIEPNAAPAPQEVQQAA
;
A
#
# COMPACT_ATOMS: atom_id res chain seq x y z
N THR A 1 -15.61 21.39 -5.43
CA THR A 1 -15.64 21.86 -6.85
C THR A 1 -15.97 20.71 -7.76
N SER A 2 -16.97 20.88 -8.65
CA SER A 2 -17.42 19.80 -9.52
C SER A 2 -16.28 19.33 -10.47
N ARG A 3 -16.30 18.05 -10.89
CA ARG A 3 -15.36 17.43 -11.84
C ARG A 3 -15.15 18.30 -13.11
N ARG A 4 -16.25 18.87 -13.66
CA ARG A 4 -16.19 19.79 -14.80
C ARG A 4 -15.43 21.08 -14.52
N GLN A 5 -15.55 21.65 -13.33
CA GLN A 5 -14.81 22.87 -12.95
C GLN A 5 -13.31 22.61 -12.85
N ARG A 6 -12.90 21.45 -12.31
CA ARG A 6 -11.45 21.09 -12.22
C ARG A 6 -10.86 20.86 -13.60
N GLN A 7 -11.58 20.18 -14.51
CA GLN A 7 -11.15 20.02 -15.90
C GLN A 7 -11.02 21.36 -16.65
N MET A 8 -11.95 22.30 -16.41
CA MET A 8 -11.84 23.65 -16.99
C MET A 8 -10.62 24.39 -16.46
N CYS A 9 -10.38 24.38 -15.17
CA CYS A 9 -9.20 25.05 -14.59
C CYS A 9 -7.87 24.49 -15.14
N ILE A 10 -7.79 23.19 -15.41
CA ILE A 10 -6.57 22.58 -15.99
C ILE A 10 -6.43 22.97 -17.47
N ARG A 11 -7.53 23.02 -18.22
CA ARG A 11 -7.52 23.52 -19.61
C ARG A 11 -7.09 24.98 -19.70
N ASP A 12 -7.61 25.85 -18.84
CA ASP A 12 -7.21 27.25 -18.78
C ASP A 12 -5.72 27.39 -18.52
N ARG A 13 -5.15 26.56 -17.63
CA ARG A 13 -3.72 26.52 -17.38
C ARG A 13 -2.89 25.98 -18.55
N ALA A 14 -3.48 25.11 -19.36
CA ALA A 14 -2.84 24.66 -20.60
C ALA A 14 -2.81 25.78 -21.66
N GLU A 15 -3.84 26.64 -21.73
CA GLU A 15 -3.86 27.80 -22.59
C GLU A 15 -2.85 28.87 -22.14
N GLU A 16 -2.60 28.98 -20.84
CA GLU A 16 -1.53 29.81 -20.27
C GLU A 16 -0.10 29.27 -20.49
N GLY A 17 0.03 28.08 -21.10
CA GLY A 17 1.33 27.45 -21.36
C GLY A 17 2.01 26.86 -20.14
N LEU A 18 1.33 26.80 -18.99
CA LEU A 18 1.85 26.22 -17.75
C LEU A 18 1.75 24.69 -17.75
N VAL A 19 0.78 24.13 -18.47
CA VAL A 19 0.52 22.69 -18.62
C VAL A 19 0.59 22.33 -20.09
N SER A 20 1.22 21.20 -20.41
CA SER A 20 1.22 20.66 -21.75
C SER A 20 -0.16 20.10 -22.08
N ALA A 21 -0.92 20.76 -22.96
CA ALA A 21 -2.25 20.29 -23.37
C ALA A 21 -2.24 18.87 -23.96
N ARG A 22 -1.10 18.42 -24.54
CA ARG A 22 -0.94 17.06 -25.09
C ARG A 22 -0.74 15.99 -24.03
N SER A 23 -0.45 16.36 -22.79
CA SER A 23 -0.23 15.45 -21.68
C SER A 23 -1.48 15.28 -20.81
N LEU A 24 -2.54 16.05 -21.08
CA LEU A 24 -3.78 15.94 -20.33
C LEU A 24 -4.45 14.59 -20.61
N HIS A 25 -4.59 13.80 -19.59
CA HIS A 25 -5.28 12.52 -19.62
C HIS A 25 -6.36 12.51 -18.54
N VAL A 26 -7.55 12.09 -18.91
CA VAL A 26 -8.70 11.95 -18.01
C VAL A 26 -9.02 10.47 -17.93
N ASP A 27 -8.81 9.92 -16.77
CA ASP A 27 -9.20 8.56 -16.41
C ASP A 27 -10.52 8.64 -15.64
N GLU A 28 -11.61 8.36 -16.33
CA GLU A 28 -12.95 8.46 -15.73
C GLU A 28 -13.22 7.29 -14.79
N GLU A 29 -12.63 6.15 -15.06
CA GLU A 29 -12.84 4.93 -14.28
C GLU A 29 -12.21 5.07 -12.88
N ASN A 30 -10.99 5.59 -12.83
CA ASN A 30 -10.24 5.76 -11.59
C ASN A 30 -10.38 7.18 -10.99
N GLY A 31 -11.26 8.01 -11.54
CA GLY A 31 -11.51 9.36 -11.03
C GLY A 31 -10.28 10.28 -11.08
N MET A 32 -9.32 10.03 -11.97
CA MET A 32 -8.07 10.76 -12.03
C MET A 32 -7.96 11.65 -13.28
N VAL A 33 -7.37 12.82 -13.10
CA VAL A 33 -6.89 13.68 -14.20
C VAL A 33 -5.40 13.86 -14.05
N SER A 34 -4.60 13.41 -15.02
CA SER A 34 -3.15 13.55 -15.01
C SER A 34 -2.66 14.47 -16.13
N PHE A 35 -1.53 15.14 -15.90
CA PHE A 35 -0.94 16.08 -16.86
C PHE A 35 0.55 16.30 -16.57
N ALA A 36 1.28 16.88 -17.53
CA ALA A 36 2.63 17.36 -17.31
C ALA A 36 2.67 18.90 -17.36
N TYR A 37 3.40 19.50 -16.44
CA TYR A 37 3.76 20.92 -16.52
C TYR A 37 4.73 21.18 -17.67
N SER A 38 4.81 22.40 -18.14
CA SER A 38 5.74 22.79 -19.20
C SER A 38 7.22 22.58 -18.83
N CYS A 39 7.55 22.57 -17.54
CA CYS A 39 8.87 22.23 -17.02
C CYS A 39 9.17 20.71 -17.00
N GLY A 40 8.22 19.85 -17.40
CA GLY A 40 8.37 18.40 -17.41
C GLY A 40 7.95 17.70 -16.11
N ALA A 41 7.67 18.44 -15.04
CA ALA A 41 7.12 17.85 -13.81
C ALA A 41 5.72 17.29 -14.06
N LEU A 42 5.41 16.15 -13.46
CA LEU A 42 4.08 15.53 -13.56
C LEU A 42 3.17 16.06 -12.46
N GLY A 43 1.91 16.25 -12.80
CA GLY A 43 0.85 16.65 -11.89
C GLY A 43 -0.43 15.88 -12.16
N GLY A 44 -1.29 15.79 -11.17
CA GLY A 44 -2.59 15.16 -11.31
C GLY A 44 -3.58 15.65 -10.27
N VAL A 45 -4.84 15.33 -10.53
CA VAL A 45 -5.96 15.56 -9.63
C VAL A 45 -6.68 14.23 -9.48
N LEU A 46 -6.72 13.70 -8.28
CA LEU A 46 -7.56 12.58 -7.90
C LEU A 46 -8.93 13.14 -7.52
N VAL A 47 -9.98 12.61 -8.11
CA VAL A 47 -11.35 12.90 -7.71
C VAL A 47 -11.75 11.78 -6.75
N GLU A 48 -11.70 12.08 -5.46
CA GLU A 48 -12.14 11.16 -4.41
C GLU A 48 -13.60 10.77 -4.65
N ASP A 49 -13.91 9.49 -4.40
CA ASP A 49 -15.29 9.06 -4.32
C ASP A 49 -15.82 9.48 -2.93
N PRO A 50 -16.77 10.44 -2.87
CA PRO A 50 -17.30 10.92 -1.59
C PRO A 50 -18.01 9.81 -0.78
N ASP A 51 -18.38 8.71 -1.40
CA ASP A 51 -19.05 7.61 -0.72
C ASP A 51 -18.10 6.67 0.03
N GLU A 52 -16.80 6.64 -0.30
CA GLU A 52 -15.79 5.89 0.47
C GLU A 52 -15.41 6.56 1.80
N GLU A 53 -15.58 7.87 1.92
CA GLU A 53 -15.05 8.65 3.04
C GLU A 53 -15.89 8.64 4.31
N ASN A 54 -17.18 8.34 4.22
CA ASN A 54 -18.12 8.70 5.27
C ASN A 54 -18.67 7.55 6.11
N THR A 55 -18.13 6.36 6.03
CA THR A 55 -18.59 5.28 6.91
C THR A 55 -17.86 5.36 8.26
N PRO A 56 -18.51 5.85 9.33
CA PRO A 56 -17.88 5.90 10.64
C PRO A 56 -17.64 4.48 11.12
N PHE A 57 -16.41 4.22 11.46
CA PHE A 57 -15.97 2.93 11.94
C PHE A 57 -15.94 2.91 13.47
N ALA A 58 -16.67 2.00 14.08
CA ALA A 58 -16.50 1.69 15.51
C ALA A 58 -15.36 0.68 15.70
N LEU A 59 -14.59 0.80 16.79
CA LEU A 59 -13.57 -0.19 17.17
C LEU A 59 -14.14 -1.61 17.30
N SER A 60 -15.43 -1.70 17.65
CA SER A 60 -16.19 -2.95 17.69
C SER A 60 -16.32 -3.68 16.35
N GLU A 61 -15.93 -3.05 15.25
CA GLU A 61 -15.93 -3.66 13.91
C GLU A 61 -14.61 -4.35 13.57
N LEU A 62 -13.56 -4.18 14.39
CA LEU A 62 -12.43 -5.10 14.32
C LEU A 62 -12.87 -6.48 14.80
N PRO A 63 -12.54 -7.53 14.08
CA PRO A 63 -12.86 -8.88 14.49
C PRO A 63 -12.32 -9.16 15.88
N ALA A 64 -13.11 -9.86 16.67
CA ALA A 64 -12.66 -10.30 17.99
C ALA A 64 -11.46 -11.24 17.82
N VAL A 65 -10.39 -10.97 18.57
CA VAL A 65 -9.24 -11.87 18.63
C VAL A 65 -9.59 -13.05 19.50
N ASP A 66 -9.31 -14.26 19.06
CA ASP A 66 -9.30 -15.42 19.96
C ASP A 66 -8.08 -15.33 20.88
N LEU A 67 -8.31 -14.78 22.08
CA LEU A 67 -7.27 -14.62 23.10
C LEU A 67 -6.70 -15.97 23.55
N HIS A 68 -7.46 -17.05 23.43
CA HIS A 68 -6.96 -18.37 23.77
C HIS A 68 -5.98 -18.86 22.71
N GLU A 69 -6.28 -18.65 21.43
CA GLU A 69 -5.35 -18.94 20.35
C GLU A 69 -4.09 -18.10 20.48
N MET A 70 -4.23 -16.79 20.67
CA MET A 70 -3.11 -15.87 20.84
C MET A 70 -2.24 -16.17 22.09
N SER A 71 -2.80 -16.83 23.12
CA SER A 71 -2.00 -17.26 24.27
C SER A 71 -0.98 -18.35 23.92
N ASN A 72 -1.14 -19.03 22.78
CA ASN A 72 -0.21 -20.01 22.27
C ASN A 72 0.87 -19.42 21.34
N ALA A 73 0.83 -18.10 21.12
CA ALA A 73 1.85 -17.44 20.33
C ALA A 73 3.26 -17.69 20.88
N PRO A 74 4.24 -17.92 20.02
CA PRO A 74 5.62 -18.05 20.45
C PRO A 74 6.03 -16.83 21.28
N GLN A 75 6.65 -17.08 22.44
CA GLN A 75 7.17 -16.01 23.29
C GLN A 75 8.51 -15.53 22.74
N GLY A 76 8.67 -14.23 22.57
CA GLY A 76 9.94 -13.67 22.14
C GLY A 76 9.83 -12.39 21.32
N ASP A 77 10.96 -11.95 20.80
CA ASP A 77 11.06 -10.81 19.91
C ASP A 77 10.70 -11.27 18.48
N LEU A 78 9.60 -10.73 17.94
CA LEU A 78 9.11 -10.98 16.59
C LEU A 78 9.66 -9.98 15.57
N GLY A 79 10.61 -9.14 15.99
CA GLY A 79 11.16 -8.08 15.16
C GLY A 79 10.33 -6.80 15.17
N SER A 80 10.54 -5.99 14.15
CA SER A 80 9.94 -4.66 14.05
C SER A 80 8.99 -4.53 12.87
N ALA A 81 7.89 -3.80 13.10
CA ALA A 81 6.92 -3.44 12.08
C ALA A 81 6.71 -1.92 12.00
N MET A 82 6.46 -1.43 10.78
CA MET A 82 6.07 -0.05 10.52
C MET A 82 4.76 0.00 9.74
N ILE A 83 3.80 0.73 10.26
CA ILE A 83 2.56 1.10 9.56
C ILE A 83 2.75 2.49 8.99
N TYR A 84 2.87 2.59 7.68
CA TYR A 84 2.88 3.85 6.94
C TYR A 84 1.43 4.24 6.66
N TYR A 85 0.86 5.04 7.56
CA TYR A 85 -0.53 5.46 7.51
C TYR A 85 -0.65 6.81 6.80
N ALA A 86 -0.95 6.78 5.52
CA ALA A 86 -0.99 7.95 4.65
C ALA A 86 -2.41 8.45 4.32
N PHE A 87 -3.36 8.29 5.24
CA PHE A 87 -4.75 8.77 5.06
C PHE A 87 -5.05 10.09 5.78
N ASP A 88 -4.16 10.58 6.63
CA ASP A 88 -4.46 11.64 7.61
C ASP A 88 -4.87 12.98 6.96
N ASN A 89 -4.37 13.28 5.76
CA ASN A 89 -4.68 14.53 5.05
C ASN A 89 -5.90 14.43 4.13
N THR A 90 -6.38 13.23 3.83
CA THR A 90 -7.39 13.01 2.79
C THR A 90 -8.63 12.31 3.30
N VAL A 91 -8.50 11.53 4.36
CA VAL A 91 -9.57 10.74 4.95
C VAL A 91 -9.63 11.00 6.44
N ASN A 92 -10.84 11.09 6.95
CA ASN A 92 -11.14 11.33 8.34
C ASN A 92 -10.27 10.47 9.27
N SER A 93 -9.63 11.10 10.25
CA SER A 93 -8.87 10.51 11.35
C SER A 93 -9.60 9.40 12.13
N SER A 94 -10.88 9.18 11.85
CA SER A 94 -11.68 8.09 12.45
C SER A 94 -11.10 6.69 12.24
N ARG A 95 -10.26 6.50 11.20
CA ARG A 95 -9.56 5.23 10.94
C ARG A 95 -8.33 5.03 11.81
N TYR A 96 -7.68 6.09 12.23
CA TYR A 96 -6.46 6.06 13.05
C TYR A 96 -6.58 5.24 14.35
N PRO A 97 -7.71 5.29 15.10
CA PRO A 97 -7.86 4.49 16.32
C PRO A 97 -7.66 2.99 16.11
N TYR A 98 -8.01 2.44 14.95
CA TYR A 98 -7.83 1.01 14.64
C TYR A 98 -6.36 0.66 14.54
N TYR A 99 -5.60 1.43 13.77
CA TYR A 99 -4.16 1.20 13.60
C TYR A 99 -3.41 1.45 14.90
N SER A 100 -3.87 2.38 15.72
CA SER A 100 -3.36 2.60 17.07
C SER A 100 -3.61 1.38 17.96
N TYR A 101 -4.80 0.78 17.88
CA TYR A 101 -5.12 -0.45 18.58
C TYR A 101 -4.27 -1.64 18.09
N MET A 102 -4.19 -1.85 16.78
CA MET A 102 -3.34 -2.89 16.16
C MET A 102 -1.90 -2.77 16.64
N LYS A 103 -1.32 -1.56 16.56
CA LYS A 103 0.02 -1.27 17.07
C LYS A 103 0.18 -1.69 18.52
N GLY A 104 -0.75 -1.29 19.39
CA GLY A 104 -0.70 -1.62 20.81
C GLY A 104 -0.74 -3.11 21.07
N PHE A 105 -1.67 -3.80 20.40
CA PHE A 105 -1.84 -5.24 20.52
C PHE A 105 -0.63 -6.01 20.01
N TRP A 106 -0.17 -5.74 18.78
CA TRP A 106 0.97 -6.44 18.18
C TRP A 106 2.27 -6.20 18.95
N THR A 107 2.45 -4.97 19.50
CA THR A 107 3.60 -4.67 20.35
C THR A 107 3.55 -5.48 21.64
N ALA A 108 2.36 -5.64 22.25
CA ALA A 108 2.18 -6.48 23.45
C ALA A 108 2.47 -7.96 23.16
N MET A 109 2.25 -8.40 21.92
CA MET A 109 2.54 -9.76 21.45
C MET A 109 4.00 -9.98 21.00
N GLY A 110 4.87 -8.96 21.11
CA GLY A 110 6.30 -9.06 20.79
C GLY A 110 6.70 -8.55 19.42
N LEU A 111 5.75 -8.10 18.58
CA LEU A 111 6.06 -7.42 17.32
C LEU A 111 6.15 -5.91 17.56
N HIS A 112 7.39 -5.36 17.61
CA HIS A 112 7.64 -3.95 17.91
C HIS A 112 7.10 -3.03 16.83
N THR A 113 5.82 -2.68 16.93
CA THR A 113 5.09 -1.95 15.89
C THR A 113 5.16 -0.44 16.11
N ARG A 114 5.47 0.29 15.05
CA ARG A 114 5.39 1.76 14.98
C ARG A 114 4.36 2.17 13.95
N ILE A 115 3.87 3.40 14.08
CA ILE A 115 2.95 4.03 13.13
C ILE A 115 3.55 5.37 12.71
N ASP A 116 3.57 5.63 11.42
CA ASP A 116 3.93 6.92 10.84
C ASP A 116 2.68 7.50 10.17
N THR A 117 2.22 8.65 10.63
CA THR A 117 1.04 9.37 10.11
C THR A 117 1.42 10.56 9.22
N THR A 118 2.70 10.84 9.10
CA THR A 118 3.25 11.91 8.27
C THR A 118 4.18 11.37 7.19
N VAL A 119 3.71 10.35 6.49
CA VAL A 119 4.51 9.56 5.55
C VAL A 119 5.09 10.43 4.45
N THR A 120 6.42 10.51 4.41
CA THR A 120 7.17 11.26 3.41
C THR A 120 7.88 10.34 2.42
N VAL A 121 8.32 10.92 1.30
CA VAL A 121 9.20 10.23 0.33
C VAL A 121 10.46 9.69 1.04
N SER A 122 11.00 10.42 2.01
CA SER A 122 12.19 10.04 2.76
C SER A 122 11.95 8.87 3.71
N ASP A 123 10.75 8.74 4.28
CA ASP A 123 10.40 7.63 5.17
C ASP A 123 10.35 6.32 4.41
N LEU A 124 9.80 6.34 3.20
CA LEU A 124 9.78 5.17 2.34
C LEU A 124 11.16 4.76 1.77
N LYS A 125 12.20 5.58 1.93
CA LYS A 125 13.60 5.18 1.67
C LYS A 125 14.23 4.40 2.83
N ARG A 126 13.50 4.20 3.95
CA ARG A 126 13.96 3.52 5.17
C ARG A 126 13.10 2.31 5.56
N MET A 127 12.35 1.75 4.62
CA MET A 127 11.54 0.55 4.88
C MET A 127 12.40 -0.65 5.31
N ASN A 128 13.67 -0.68 4.92
CA ASN A 128 14.63 -1.71 5.31
C ASN A 128 15.01 -1.70 6.81
N ASP A 129 14.57 -0.70 7.57
CA ASP A 129 14.73 -0.67 9.03
C ASP A 129 13.72 -1.61 9.74
N TYR A 130 12.78 -2.21 8.99
CA TYR A 130 11.67 -3.00 9.53
C TYR A 130 11.55 -4.35 8.83
N GLY A 131 11.24 -5.39 9.62
CA GLY A 131 10.94 -6.72 9.10
C GLY A 131 9.57 -6.83 8.45
N LEU A 132 8.61 -6.00 8.91
CA LEU A 132 7.27 -5.90 8.34
C LEU A 132 6.92 -4.44 8.05
N CYS A 133 6.57 -4.14 6.80
CA CYS A 133 6.09 -2.84 6.36
C CYS A 133 4.64 -2.93 5.90
N ILE A 134 3.78 -2.09 6.44
CA ILE A 134 2.37 -2.01 6.06
C ILE A 134 2.15 -0.66 5.39
N LEU A 135 1.73 -0.69 4.12
CA LEU A 135 1.41 0.50 3.32
C LEU A 135 -0.10 0.72 3.36
N SER A 136 -0.54 1.63 4.20
CA SER A 136 -1.95 1.99 4.37
C SER A 136 -2.17 3.38 3.77
N ALA A 137 -2.47 3.44 2.48
CA ALA A 137 -2.48 4.65 1.68
C ALA A 137 -3.51 4.58 0.54
N HIS A 138 -3.85 5.73 -0.03
CA HIS A 138 -4.56 5.75 -1.31
C HIS A 138 -3.66 5.27 -2.44
N GLY A 139 -4.25 4.55 -3.38
CA GLY A 139 -3.62 4.15 -4.62
C GLY A 139 -4.50 4.44 -5.81
N SER A 140 -3.89 4.63 -6.95
CA SER A 140 -4.57 4.82 -8.23
C SER A 140 -3.59 4.58 -9.38
N TYR A 141 -4.09 4.62 -10.60
CA TYR A 141 -3.27 4.62 -11.80
C TYR A 141 -2.98 6.04 -12.26
N TYR A 142 -1.75 6.26 -12.68
CA TYR A 142 -1.32 7.54 -13.22
C TYR A 142 -0.77 7.37 -14.63
N THR A 143 -1.30 8.17 -15.56
CA THR A 143 -0.88 8.16 -16.96
C THR A 143 -0.03 9.39 -17.28
N TYR A 144 1.15 9.18 -17.83
CA TYR A 144 2.05 10.25 -18.23
C TYR A 144 2.81 9.91 -19.51
N THR A 145 3.33 10.94 -20.17
CA THR A 145 4.16 10.79 -21.36
C THR A 145 5.63 10.99 -20.98
N SER A 146 6.46 10.01 -21.26
CA SER A 146 7.91 10.02 -21.02
C SER A 146 8.69 9.99 -22.34
N GLY A 147 9.94 10.45 -22.33
CA GLY A 147 10.86 10.44 -23.46
C GLY A 147 10.93 11.77 -24.21
N PHE A 148 12.15 12.17 -24.62
CA PHE A 148 12.41 13.42 -25.33
C PHE A 148 12.20 13.29 -26.85
N LEU A 149 12.78 12.27 -27.48
CA LEU A 149 12.70 12.05 -28.93
C LEU A 149 11.57 11.08 -29.29
N PHE A 150 11.38 10.04 -28.48
CA PHE A 150 10.32 9.04 -28.66
C PHE A 150 9.41 9.12 -27.43
N LYS A 151 8.30 9.83 -27.60
CA LYS A 151 7.29 9.97 -26.56
C LYS A 151 6.53 8.67 -26.40
N GLN A 152 6.58 8.10 -25.21
CA GLN A 152 5.80 6.91 -24.82
C GLN A 152 4.85 7.29 -23.70
N THR A 153 3.58 6.99 -23.90
CA THR A 153 2.59 7.06 -22.82
C THR A 153 2.75 5.84 -21.92
N ARG A 154 2.85 6.09 -20.63
CA ARG A 154 2.93 5.07 -19.59
C ARG A 154 1.78 5.27 -18.63
N THR A 155 1.20 4.17 -18.20
CA THR A 155 0.21 4.13 -17.12
C THR A 155 0.74 3.15 -16.09
N GLU A 156 0.88 3.59 -14.85
CA GLU A 156 1.44 2.76 -13.78
C GLU A 156 0.77 3.07 -12.44
N PRO A 157 0.73 2.11 -11.49
CA PRO A 157 0.16 2.34 -10.18
C PRO A 157 1.00 3.35 -9.40
N VAL A 158 0.33 4.13 -8.56
CA VAL A 158 0.96 5.12 -7.68
C VAL A 158 0.40 5.04 -6.28
N ILE A 159 1.21 5.36 -5.29
CA ILE A 159 0.84 5.44 -3.88
C ILE A 159 0.90 6.90 -3.45
N LEU A 160 -0.20 7.42 -2.90
CA LEU A 160 -0.26 8.77 -2.38
C LEU A 160 0.35 8.81 -0.97
N LEU A 161 1.11 9.88 -0.69
CA LEU A 161 1.69 10.14 0.62
C LEU A 161 0.97 11.31 1.30
N THR A 162 1.21 11.50 2.59
CA THR A 162 0.71 12.67 3.32
C THR A 162 1.58 13.91 3.09
N GLU A 163 2.73 13.74 2.47
CA GLU A 163 3.68 14.83 2.28
C GLU A 163 3.20 15.83 1.23
N GLU A 164 2.90 17.06 1.68
CA GLU A 164 2.56 18.16 0.79
C GLU A 164 3.80 18.68 0.05
N SER A 165 3.61 19.00 -1.24
CA SER A 165 4.65 19.56 -2.08
C SER A 165 4.83 21.06 -1.81
N ASP A 166 6.09 21.49 -1.72
CA ASP A 166 6.49 22.89 -1.69
C ASP A 166 7.76 23.10 -2.51
N PHE A 167 8.13 24.36 -2.73
CA PHE A 167 9.29 24.71 -3.56
C PHE A 167 10.61 24.09 -3.06
N TYR A 168 10.83 24.03 -1.75
CA TYR A 168 12.08 23.50 -1.20
C TYR A 168 12.15 21.99 -1.32
N LYS A 169 11.03 21.31 -1.08
CA LYS A 169 10.93 19.87 -1.26
C LYS A 169 11.01 19.49 -2.74
N ASP A 170 10.39 20.26 -3.63
CA ASP A 170 10.53 20.08 -5.07
C ASP A 170 11.99 20.13 -5.52
N LEU A 171 12.78 21.06 -4.95
CA LEU A 171 14.21 21.12 -5.21
C LEU A 171 14.95 19.93 -4.62
N TYR A 172 14.59 19.49 -3.42
CA TYR A 172 15.18 18.34 -2.74
C TYR A 172 14.91 17.02 -3.48
N TYR A 173 13.67 16.83 -3.95
CA TYR A 173 13.28 15.67 -4.73
C TYR A 173 13.45 15.83 -6.24
N GLY A 174 14.15 16.86 -6.69
CA GLY A 174 14.24 17.27 -8.10
C GLY A 174 14.61 16.13 -9.05
N ILE A 175 15.56 15.27 -8.69
CA ILE A 175 15.94 14.11 -9.51
C ILE A 175 14.82 13.08 -9.55
N ASP A 176 14.17 12.80 -8.42
CA ASP A 176 13.08 11.83 -8.32
C ASP A 176 11.85 12.32 -9.12
N LEU A 177 11.56 13.63 -9.09
CA LEU A 177 10.51 14.26 -9.89
C LEU A 177 10.83 14.20 -11.39
N LEU A 178 12.06 14.57 -11.79
CA LEU A 178 12.49 14.55 -13.19
C LEU A 178 12.51 13.13 -13.79
N THR A 179 12.76 12.13 -12.96
CA THR A 179 12.81 10.72 -13.39
C THR A 179 11.49 9.98 -13.17
N HIS A 180 10.43 10.69 -12.80
CA HIS A 180 9.10 10.15 -12.53
C HIS A 180 9.06 9.05 -11.45
N ARG A 181 10.03 9.04 -10.54
CA ARG A 181 10.02 8.17 -9.35
C ARG A 181 9.05 8.71 -8.31
N VAL A 182 8.98 10.02 -8.25
CA VAL A 182 8.02 10.79 -7.46
C VAL A 182 7.22 11.66 -8.43
N ILE A 183 5.93 11.74 -8.23
CA ILE A 183 5.01 12.60 -8.96
C ILE A 183 4.17 13.43 -7.98
N LYS A 184 3.37 14.36 -8.48
CA LYS A 184 2.49 15.17 -7.63
C LYS A 184 1.04 15.03 -8.07
N ILE A 185 0.16 14.71 -7.11
CA ILE A 185 -1.30 14.66 -7.30
C ILE A 185 -1.94 15.49 -6.19
N ASN A 186 -2.82 16.41 -6.55
CA ASN A 186 -3.49 17.33 -5.59
C ASN A 186 -2.53 18.10 -4.65
N GLY A 187 -1.28 18.30 -5.05
CA GLY A 187 -0.28 18.93 -4.19
C GLY A 187 0.42 17.99 -3.21
N LEU A 188 0.10 16.72 -3.21
CA LEU A 188 0.78 15.67 -2.45
C LEU A 188 1.82 14.96 -3.31
N TYR A 189 2.89 14.49 -2.69
CA TYR A 189 3.82 13.59 -3.36
C TYR A 189 3.24 12.18 -3.45
N CYS A 190 3.49 11.54 -4.58
CA CYS A 190 3.12 10.16 -4.84
C CYS A 190 4.34 9.41 -5.35
N ILE A 191 4.44 8.13 -5.06
CA ILE A 191 5.53 7.28 -5.50
C ILE A 191 5.07 6.29 -6.57
N THR A 192 5.98 5.98 -7.48
CA THR A 192 5.80 5.03 -8.57
C THR A 192 6.62 3.76 -8.33
N PRO A 193 6.42 2.67 -9.08
CA PRO A 193 7.30 1.49 -9.00
C PRO A 193 8.78 1.81 -9.20
N SER A 194 9.09 2.80 -10.02
CA SER A 194 10.48 3.21 -10.30
C SER A 194 11.18 3.84 -9.08
N PHE A 195 10.41 4.37 -8.12
CA PHE A 195 10.94 4.86 -6.86
C PHE A 195 11.58 3.71 -6.07
N PHE A 196 10.86 2.62 -5.83
CA PHE A 196 11.37 1.49 -5.07
C PHE A 196 12.58 0.85 -5.74
N ARG A 197 12.57 0.69 -7.08
CA ARG A 197 13.73 0.20 -7.84
C ARG A 197 14.96 1.09 -7.65
N ALA A 198 14.77 2.40 -7.51
CA ALA A 198 15.88 3.34 -7.31
C ALA A 198 16.35 3.41 -5.86
N ALA A 199 15.42 3.43 -4.90
CA ALA A 199 15.71 3.53 -3.47
C ALA A 199 16.43 2.28 -2.94
N TYR A 200 16.08 1.10 -3.46
CA TYR A 200 16.55 -0.19 -2.94
C TYR A 200 17.39 -0.98 -3.94
N ARG A 201 18.28 -0.29 -4.65
CA ARG A 201 19.21 -0.93 -5.57
C ARG A 201 20.12 -1.92 -4.84
N GLY A 202 20.24 -3.15 -5.39
CA GLY A 202 21.11 -4.17 -4.83
C GLY A 202 20.52 -4.96 -3.65
N GLY A 203 19.18 -4.98 -3.52
CA GLY A 203 18.51 -5.87 -2.55
C GLY A 203 18.54 -5.34 -1.12
N GLN A 204 18.42 -4.04 -0.93
CA GLN A 204 18.52 -3.40 0.39
C GLN A 204 17.27 -3.62 1.27
N LEU A 205 16.11 -4.00 0.69
CA LEU A 205 14.90 -4.42 1.44
C LEU A 205 15.03 -5.86 1.98
N LYS A 206 16.23 -6.32 2.18
CA LYS A 206 16.50 -7.68 2.65
C LYS A 206 15.69 -7.97 3.92
N ASP A 207 15.03 -9.12 3.91
CA ASP A 207 14.24 -9.65 5.02
C ASP A 207 12.93 -8.89 5.35
N THR A 208 12.54 -7.91 4.54
CA THR A 208 11.30 -7.17 4.71
C THR A 208 10.12 -7.85 4.01
N VAL A 209 9.01 -8.01 4.73
CA VAL A 209 7.71 -8.35 4.18
C VAL A 209 6.90 -7.07 4.01
N VAL A 210 6.23 -6.90 2.86
CA VAL A 210 5.41 -5.71 2.58
C VAL A 210 3.96 -6.13 2.40
N LEU A 211 3.08 -5.58 3.23
CA LEU A 211 1.62 -5.72 3.10
C LEU A 211 1.04 -4.38 2.68
N SER A 212 0.25 -4.36 1.61
CA SER A 212 -0.35 -3.13 1.11
C SER A 212 -1.88 -3.20 1.17
N GLU A 213 -2.49 -2.19 1.79
CA GLU A 213 -3.92 -1.93 1.77
C GLU A 213 -4.30 -0.90 0.67
N THR A 214 -3.34 -0.61 -0.21
CA THR A 214 -3.50 0.41 -1.26
C THR A 214 -4.39 -0.13 -2.37
N CYS A 215 -5.37 0.67 -2.79
CA CYS A 215 -6.20 0.37 -3.97
C CYS A 215 -5.34 0.19 -5.22
N GLU A 216 -5.74 -0.70 -6.12
CA GLU A 216 -5.11 -0.89 -7.45
C GLU A 216 -3.60 -1.16 -7.41
N PHE A 217 -3.09 -1.57 -6.24
CA PHE A 217 -1.65 -1.83 -6.04
C PHE A 217 -1.09 -2.89 -6.99
N LEU A 218 -1.92 -3.87 -7.35
CA LEU A 218 -1.59 -5.00 -8.23
C LEU A 218 -2.40 -5.01 -9.53
N GLY A 219 -3.01 -3.89 -9.88
CA GLY A 219 -3.77 -3.77 -11.12
C GLY A 219 -5.27 -3.61 -10.93
N VAL A 220 -5.94 -3.60 -12.06
CA VAL A 220 -7.41 -3.57 -12.15
C VAL A 220 -7.92 -4.83 -12.84
N SER A 221 -9.21 -5.12 -12.70
CA SER A 221 -9.83 -6.29 -13.32
C SER A 221 -9.56 -6.37 -14.81
N GLY A 222 -9.06 -7.52 -15.24
CA GLY A 222 -8.68 -7.77 -16.64
C GLY A 222 -7.30 -7.24 -17.02
N SER A 223 -6.59 -6.53 -16.11
CA SER A 223 -5.24 -6.00 -16.36
C SER A 223 -4.39 -6.04 -15.09
N LEU A 224 -3.92 -7.24 -14.73
CA LEU A 224 -2.97 -7.40 -13.62
C LEU A 224 -1.70 -6.59 -13.92
N ASP A 225 -1.28 -5.77 -12.95
CA ASP A 225 -0.04 -4.99 -13.00
C ASP A 225 0.81 -5.27 -11.77
N THR A 226 1.84 -6.07 -11.94
CA THR A 226 2.76 -6.47 -10.86
C THR A 226 3.90 -5.50 -10.64
N SER A 227 3.95 -4.37 -11.37
CA SER A 227 5.11 -3.47 -11.41
C SER A 227 5.52 -2.95 -10.03
N MET A 228 4.56 -2.73 -9.12
CA MET A 228 4.82 -2.31 -7.75
C MET A 228 5.43 -3.44 -6.92
N ALA A 229 4.84 -4.64 -6.98
CA ALA A 229 5.37 -5.84 -6.32
C ALA A 229 6.74 -6.21 -6.86
N ASP A 230 6.91 -6.22 -8.19
CA ASP A 230 8.19 -6.50 -8.84
C ASP A 230 9.28 -5.50 -8.44
N ALA A 231 8.92 -4.22 -8.25
CA ALA A 231 9.86 -3.21 -7.82
C ALA A 231 10.36 -3.45 -6.38
N LEU A 232 9.46 -3.83 -5.48
CA LEU A 232 9.78 -4.16 -4.09
C LEU A 232 10.60 -5.46 -3.99
N LEU A 233 10.22 -6.50 -4.71
CA LEU A 233 10.96 -7.77 -4.77
C LEU A 233 12.36 -7.59 -5.37
N ALA A 234 12.48 -6.81 -6.46
CA ALA A 234 13.79 -6.43 -7.01
C ALA A 234 14.62 -5.59 -6.05
N GLY A 235 13.97 -4.85 -5.14
CA GLY A 235 14.59 -4.16 -4.02
C GLY A 235 15.05 -5.07 -2.89
N GLY A 236 14.69 -6.35 -2.91
CA GLY A 236 15.08 -7.36 -1.93
C GLY A 236 14.01 -7.73 -0.91
N ALA A 237 12.79 -7.22 -1.02
CA ALA A 237 11.67 -7.67 -0.17
C ALA A 237 11.50 -9.19 -0.29
N LYS A 238 11.24 -9.87 0.83
CA LYS A 238 10.98 -11.32 0.84
C LYS A 238 9.66 -11.64 0.18
N ALA A 239 8.62 -10.93 0.58
CA ALA A 239 7.27 -11.13 0.07
C ALA A 239 6.52 -9.79 0.01
N VAL A 240 5.56 -9.73 -0.88
CA VAL A 240 4.66 -8.58 -1.07
C VAL A 240 3.24 -9.10 -1.17
N ALA A 241 2.33 -8.53 -0.40
CA ALA A 241 0.90 -8.73 -0.52
C ALA A 241 0.21 -7.41 -0.86
N GLY A 242 -0.83 -7.45 -1.69
CA GLY A 242 -1.61 -6.28 -2.04
C GLY A 242 -2.88 -6.65 -2.80
N TYR A 243 -3.64 -5.67 -3.22
CA TYR A 243 -4.95 -5.86 -3.82
C TYR A 243 -4.97 -5.51 -5.29
N VAL A 244 -5.76 -6.28 -6.05
CA VAL A 244 -6.25 -5.92 -7.37
C VAL A 244 -7.56 -5.17 -7.16
N ASN A 245 -7.83 -4.15 -7.97
CA ASN A 245 -8.99 -3.25 -7.87
C ASN A 245 -8.97 -2.32 -6.64
N ASN A 246 -10.01 -1.51 -6.54
CA ASN A 246 -10.26 -0.63 -5.41
C ASN A 246 -10.79 -1.44 -4.24
N VAL A 247 -9.99 -1.58 -3.20
CA VAL A 247 -10.35 -2.39 -2.05
C VAL A 247 -11.21 -1.62 -1.05
N TYR A 248 -12.28 -2.25 -0.57
CA TYR A 248 -13.08 -1.70 0.50
C TYR A 248 -12.30 -1.72 1.82
N THR A 249 -12.15 -0.57 2.44
CA THR A 249 -11.26 -0.36 3.59
C THR A 249 -11.57 -1.26 4.78
N VAL A 250 -12.86 -1.58 5.02
CA VAL A 250 -13.23 -2.48 6.13
C VAL A 250 -12.67 -3.86 5.90
N TYR A 251 -12.82 -4.36 4.66
CA TYR A 251 -12.32 -5.65 4.27
C TYR A 251 -10.80 -5.70 4.37
N SER A 252 -10.08 -4.74 3.75
CA SER A 252 -8.61 -4.73 3.76
C SER A 252 -8.04 -4.67 5.18
N ARG A 253 -8.65 -3.87 6.05
CA ARG A 253 -8.23 -3.73 7.43
C ARG A 253 -8.52 -5.00 8.26
N SER A 254 -9.68 -5.66 8.05
CA SER A 254 -9.98 -6.94 8.70
C SER A 254 -9.00 -8.03 8.26
N MET A 255 -8.71 -8.09 6.95
CA MET A 255 -7.71 -8.97 6.37
C MET A 255 -6.31 -8.70 6.98
N LEU A 256 -5.90 -7.43 7.05
CA LEU A 256 -4.62 -7.04 7.65
C LEU A 256 -4.51 -7.47 9.11
N TRP A 257 -5.55 -7.18 9.89
CA TRP A 257 -5.61 -7.53 11.30
C TRP A 257 -5.41 -9.02 11.53
N ASP A 258 -6.18 -9.83 10.85
CA ASP A 258 -6.15 -11.28 10.97
C ASP A 258 -4.83 -11.87 10.43
N THR A 259 -4.40 -11.43 9.25
CA THR A 259 -3.14 -11.88 8.64
C THR A 259 -1.95 -11.64 9.59
N VAL A 260 -1.83 -10.45 10.19
CA VAL A 260 -0.70 -10.16 11.09
C VAL A 260 -0.81 -10.95 12.39
N ASN A 261 -2.01 -11.18 12.91
CA ASN A 261 -2.21 -12.02 14.09
C ASN A 261 -1.74 -13.46 13.84
N HIS A 262 -2.07 -14.02 12.67
CA HIS A 262 -1.61 -15.38 12.30
C HIS A 262 -0.10 -15.46 12.01
N LEU A 263 0.48 -14.39 11.47
CA LEU A 263 1.95 -14.27 11.39
C LEU A 263 2.60 -14.26 12.78
N ILE A 264 2.00 -13.58 13.76
CA ILE A 264 2.44 -13.57 15.17
C ILE A 264 2.33 -14.97 15.77
N LEU A 265 1.32 -15.76 15.39
CA LEU A 265 1.17 -17.15 15.80
C LEU A 265 2.22 -18.08 15.15
N GLY A 266 3.06 -17.55 14.25
CA GLY A 266 4.13 -18.30 13.59
C GLY A 266 3.70 -19.01 12.32
N GLN A 267 2.52 -18.69 11.77
CA GLN A 267 2.11 -19.18 10.47
C GLN A 267 2.92 -18.49 9.34
N THR A 268 2.97 -19.11 8.17
CA THR A 268 3.51 -18.49 6.97
C THR A 268 2.60 -17.37 6.47
N LEU A 269 3.13 -16.48 5.65
CA LEU A 269 2.32 -15.43 5.02
C LEU A 269 1.17 -16.04 4.21
N GLN A 270 1.41 -17.12 3.46
CA GLN A 270 0.38 -17.81 2.69
C GLN A 270 -0.73 -18.38 3.59
N GLU A 271 -0.36 -19.08 4.66
CA GLU A 271 -1.32 -19.64 5.61
C GLU A 271 -2.15 -18.54 6.27
N SER A 272 -1.50 -17.45 6.67
CA SER A 272 -2.14 -16.30 7.32
C SER A 272 -3.14 -15.60 6.41
N VAL A 273 -2.76 -15.30 5.17
CA VAL A 273 -3.68 -14.67 4.20
C VAL A 273 -4.80 -15.63 3.81
N GLN A 274 -4.52 -16.93 3.66
CA GLN A 274 -5.56 -17.91 3.37
C GLN A 274 -6.58 -17.98 4.51
N HIS A 275 -6.14 -18.01 5.77
CA HIS A 275 -7.02 -17.95 6.93
C HIS A 275 -7.92 -16.72 6.90
N SER A 276 -7.34 -15.56 6.60
CA SER A 276 -8.09 -14.30 6.48
C SER A 276 -9.13 -14.37 5.35
N MET A 277 -8.78 -14.95 4.20
CA MET A 277 -9.72 -15.14 3.08
C MET A 277 -10.85 -16.13 3.45
N ASP A 278 -10.54 -17.19 4.17
CA ASP A 278 -11.55 -18.16 4.62
C ASP A 278 -12.53 -17.54 5.62
N THR A 279 -12.05 -16.59 6.41
CA THR A 279 -12.82 -15.87 7.43
C THR A 279 -13.67 -14.74 6.85
N TYR A 280 -13.09 -13.89 6.00
CA TYR A 280 -13.72 -12.65 5.51
C TYR A 280 -14.18 -12.69 4.06
N GLY A 281 -13.85 -13.72 3.33
CA GLY A 281 -14.14 -13.89 1.91
C GLY A 281 -12.89 -13.73 1.04
N ALA A 282 -12.93 -14.36 -0.12
CA ALA A 282 -11.86 -14.31 -1.10
C ALA A 282 -11.73 -12.92 -1.78
N ASP A 283 -12.76 -12.10 -1.66
CA ASP A 283 -12.86 -10.74 -2.19
C ASP A 283 -13.75 -9.85 -1.30
N ASP A 284 -13.78 -8.56 -1.59
CA ASP A 284 -14.50 -7.57 -0.80
C ASP A 284 -15.98 -7.36 -1.20
N LEU A 285 -16.49 -8.12 -2.15
CA LEU A 285 -17.80 -7.85 -2.77
C LEU A 285 -18.94 -7.89 -1.76
N VAL A 286 -18.94 -8.87 -0.85
CA VAL A 286 -19.97 -9.01 0.17
C VAL A 286 -19.98 -7.81 1.13
N TRP A 287 -18.79 -7.36 1.51
CA TRP A 287 -18.59 -6.23 2.39
C TRP A 287 -19.06 -4.92 1.75
N TYR A 288 -18.67 -4.68 0.51
CA TYR A 288 -19.06 -3.51 -0.24
C TYR A 288 -20.57 -3.46 -0.47
N ASN A 289 -21.17 -4.57 -0.89
CA ASN A 289 -22.61 -4.64 -1.17
C ASN A 289 -23.46 -4.57 0.11
N ALA A 290 -22.96 -4.99 1.26
CA ALA A 290 -23.64 -4.86 2.54
C ALA A 290 -23.87 -3.40 2.96
N GLN A 291 -23.07 -2.46 2.44
CA GLN A 291 -23.24 -1.02 2.65
C GLN A 291 -24.20 -0.35 1.66
N GLY A 292 -24.94 -1.14 0.88
CA GLY A 292 -25.88 -0.64 -0.14
C GLY A 292 -25.23 -0.36 -1.49
N GLY A 293 -23.96 -0.66 -1.66
CA GLY A 293 -23.24 -0.59 -2.93
C GLY A 293 -23.77 -1.62 -3.93
N LYS A 294 -23.49 -1.37 -5.20
CA LYS A 294 -23.78 -2.30 -6.32
C LYS A 294 -22.53 -2.43 -7.17
N ARG A 295 -21.54 -3.10 -6.63
CA ARG A 295 -20.30 -3.39 -7.37
C ARG A 295 -20.50 -4.68 -8.18
N PRO A 296 -20.14 -4.72 -9.49
CA PRO A 296 -20.12 -5.96 -10.25
C PRO A 296 -18.99 -6.86 -9.73
N HIS A 297 -19.16 -8.17 -9.83
CA HIS A 297 -18.17 -9.14 -9.35
C HIS A 297 -16.77 -8.91 -9.98
N ALA A 298 -16.74 -8.52 -11.25
CA ALA A 298 -15.47 -8.22 -11.94
C ALA A 298 -14.67 -7.05 -11.34
N ALA A 299 -15.32 -6.18 -10.55
CA ALA A 299 -14.69 -5.05 -9.88
C ALA A 299 -14.42 -5.32 -8.38
N ALA A 300 -14.71 -6.53 -7.88
CA ALA A 300 -14.38 -6.91 -6.51
C ALA A 300 -12.87 -6.91 -6.31
N ALA A 301 -12.42 -6.41 -5.17
CA ALA A 301 -11.00 -6.44 -4.83
C ALA A 301 -10.64 -7.74 -4.13
N TYR A 302 -9.51 -8.31 -4.51
CA TYR A 302 -8.98 -9.55 -3.95
C TYR A 302 -7.47 -9.44 -3.72
N PRO A 303 -6.94 -10.10 -2.65
CA PRO A 303 -5.53 -10.07 -2.34
C PRO A 303 -4.73 -11.01 -3.25
N LEU A 304 -3.50 -10.62 -3.58
CA LEU A 304 -2.50 -11.49 -4.19
C LEU A 304 -1.18 -11.40 -3.45
N LEU A 305 -0.40 -12.49 -3.52
CA LEU A 305 0.90 -12.66 -2.88
C LEU A 305 1.98 -12.86 -3.93
N PHE A 306 3.16 -12.27 -3.70
CA PHE A 306 4.33 -12.39 -4.54
C PHE A 306 5.59 -12.61 -3.69
N GLY A 307 6.59 -13.31 -4.25
CA GLY A 307 7.85 -13.61 -3.57
C GLY A 307 7.80 -14.87 -2.73
N ASP A 308 8.50 -14.88 -1.60
CA ASP A 308 8.53 -16.02 -0.67
C ASP A 308 7.29 -16.02 0.23
N VAL A 309 6.23 -16.64 -0.25
CA VAL A 309 4.95 -16.75 0.49
C VAL A 309 5.04 -17.68 1.71
N GLY A 310 6.10 -18.47 1.81
CA GLY A 310 6.42 -19.32 2.96
C GLY A 310 7.09 -18.58 4.11
N VAL A 311 7.38 -17.28 3.95
CA VAL A 311 8.03 -16.46 4.99
C VAL A 311 7.21 -16.43 6.28
N ARG A 312 7.93 -16.44 7.43
CA ARG A 312 7.39 -16.30 8.79
C ARG A 312 8.04 -15.11 9.48
N LEU A 313 7.36 -14.49 10.44
CA LEU A 313 8.01 -13.50 11.32
C LEU A 313 8.99 -14.17 12.28
N ILE A 314 8.72 -15.42 12.66
CA ILE A 314 9.56 -16.22 13.53
C ILE A 314 10.02 -17.43 12.71
N GLU A 315 11.33 -17.63 12.61
CA GLU A 315 11.84 -18.91 12.15
C GLU A 315 11.48 -19.99 13.20
N PRO A 316 10.86 -21.09 12.82
CA PRO A 316 10.58 -22.16 13.77
C PRO A 316 11.92 -22.59 14.37
N ASN A 317 12.02 -22.58 15.72
CA ASN A 317 13.18 -23.10 16.40
C ASN A 317 13.51 -24.49 15.82
N ALA A 318 14.70 -24.65 15.25
CA ALA A 318 15.15 -25.94 14.76
C ALA A 318 14.94 -26.95 15.89
N ALA A 319 14.14 -27.99 15.62
CA ALA A 319 13.93 -29.03 16.62
C ALA A 319 15.29 -29.46 17.18
N PRO A 320 15.43 -29.58 18.50
CA PRO A 320 16.72 -29.97 19.07
C PRO A 320 17.15 -31.27 18.37
N ALA A 321 18.37 -31.28 17.86
CA ALA A 321 18.93 -32.45 17.19
C ALA A 321 18.69 -33.68 18.06
N PRO A 322 18.27 -34.83 17.51
CA PRO A 322 18.04 -36.03 18.29
C PRO A 322 19.27 -36.30 19.14
N GLN A 323 19.12 -36.27 20.46
CA GLN A 323 20.20 -36.68 21.34
C GLN A 323 20.55 -38.12 21.00
N GLU A 324 21.74 -38.34 20.44
CA GLU A 324 22.30 -39.69 20.32
C GLU A 324 22.26 -40.30 21.70
N VAL A 325 21.36 -41.29 21.88
CA VAL A 325 21.40 -42.14 23.06
C VAL A 325 22.69 -42.90 22.98
N GLN A 326 23.72 -42.46 23.67
CA GLN A 326 24.93 -43.24 23.90
C GLN A 326 24.48 -44.47 24.66
N GLN A 327 24.34 -45.58 23.91
CA GLN A 327 24.22 -46.91 24.50
C GLN A 327 25.57 -47.15 25.21
N ALA A 328 25.56 -47.07 26.53
CA ALA A 328 26.63 -47.56 27.35
C ALA A 328 26.74 -49.09 27.15
N ALA A 329 27.86 -49.54 26.61
CA ALA A 329 28.27 -50.96 26.55
C ALA A 329 28.80 -51.40 27.89
#